data_8bc6a2cdcb0e54631e27f9512ec3bac6
#
_entry.id   8bc6a2cdcb0e54631e27f9512ec3bac6
#
_cell.length_a   1.000
_cell.length_b   1.000
_cell.length_c   1.000
_cell.angle_alpha   90.00
_cell.angle_beta   90.00
_cell.angle_gamma   90.00
#
_symmetry.space_group_name_H-M   'P 1'
#
loop_
_entity.id
_entity.type
_entity.pdbx_description
1 polymer ?
#
loop_
_entity_poly.entity_id
_entity_poly.type
_entity_poly.pdbx_seq_one_letter_code
_entity_poly.pdbx_strand_id
1 'polypeptide(L)'
;MPLHTDDVFAPSSKARLTTRDLGRFPEDTLFHRIARVVCGAGCLPRKELFEAWEVARRVRRRFRGGRVVDLCAGHGLLGQIMLLLDDSSPEVMLADPSLPPSSVTLSRALAAEWPRLDGRVTFREEPLDQIELRKDDVVASVHACGTLTDRVIEKAVAARARLAVMPCCHNLDVSDTGALGGWLDGPLAVDVVRASRLRAMGWQVVTQTIPREITPHNRLLIAELPRVAEEPSSPTARRR
;
A
#
# COMPACT_ATOMS: atom_id res chain seq x y z
N MET A 1 -28.14 -33.50 15.48
CA MET A 1 -26.85 -32.89 15.09
C MET A 1 -27.17 -31.57 14.44
N PRO A 2 -26.76 -30.43 15.00
CA PRO A 2 -26.94 -29.16 14.33
C PRO A 2 -25.99 -29.12 13.12
N LEU A 3 -26.56 -28.79 11.96
CA LEU A 3 -25.85 -28.53 10.72
C LEU A 3 -24.81 -27.42 10.99
N HIS A 4 -23.55 -27.70 10.67
CA HIS A 4 -22.49 -26.69 10.63
C HIS A 4 -22.99 -25.58 9.71
N THR A 5 -23.22 -24.40 10.28
CA THR A 5 -23.29 -23.16 9.52
C THR A 5 -22.00 -23.07 8.73
N ASP A 6 -22.09 -23.10 7.40
CA ASP A 6 -20.96 -22.84 6.51
C ASP A 6 -20.27 -21.56 7.00
N ASP A 7 -19.06 -21.71 7.53
CA ASP A 7 -18.25 -20.59 8.00
C ASP A 7 -17.92 -19.75 6.78
N VAL A 8 -18.71 -18.67 6.57
CA VAL A 8 -18.57 -17.78 5.43
C VAL A 8 -17.16 -17.22 5.46
N PHE A 9 -16.37 -17.56 4.45
CA PHE A 9 -14.99 -17.10 4.32
C PHE A 9 -14.95 -15.59 4.04
N ALA A 10 -15.27 -14.78 5.06
CA ALA A 10 -15.34 -13.33 4.95
C ALA A 10 -13.95 -12.71 4.75
N PRO A 11 -13.72 -11.92 3.68
CA PRO A 11 -12.45 -11.22 3.45
C PRO A 11 -12.05 -10.28 4.60
N SER A 12 -13.02 -9.75 5.34
CA SER A 12 -12.81 -8.84 6.48
C SER A 12 -12.36 -9.52 7.77
N SER A 13 -12.27 -10.85 7.79
CA SER A 13 -11.93 -11.60 9.00
C SER A 13 -10.53 -11.27 9.50
N LYS A 14 -10.42 -11.02 10.82
CA LYS A 14 -9.14 -10.86 11.52
C LYS A 14 -8.50 -12.21 11.90
N ALA A 15 -9.15 -13.33 11.60
CA ALA A 15 -8.58 -14.65 11.80
C ALA A 15 -7.35 -14.83 10.89
N ARG A 16 -6.30 -15.43 11.45
CA ARG A 16 -5.08 -15.73 10.66
C ARG A 16 -5.37 -16.79 9.61
N LEU A 17 -4.83 -16.59 8.43
CA LEU A 17 -4.77 -17.62 7.41
C LEU A 17 -3.75 -18.68 7.83
N THR A 18 -4.13 -19.95 7.62
CA THR A 18 -3.33 -21.10 7.99
C THR A 18 -3.36 -22.15 6.87
N THR A 19 -2.60 -23.21 7.00
CA THR A 19 -2.62 -24.34 6.05
C THR A 19 -4.00 -24.97 5.86
N ARG A 20 -4.93 -24.80 6.81
CA ARG A 20 -6.34 -25.24 6.68
C ARG A 20 -7.11 -24.48 5.60
N ASP A 21 -6.65 -23.28 5.27
CA ASP A 21 -7.30 -22.39 4.29
C ASP A 21 -6.79 -22.61 2.86
N LEU A 22 -5.78 -23.48 2.63
CA LEU A 22 -5.17 -23.71 1.31
C LEU A 22 -6.20 -24.09 0.24
N GLY A 23 -7.18 -24.92 0.58
CA GLY A 23 -8.24 -25.33 -0.33
C GLY A 23 -9.16 -24.21 -0.80
N ARG A 24 -9.12 -23.05 -0.16
CA ARG A 24 -9.86 -21.84 -0.55
C ARG A 24 -9.23 -21.10 -1.74
N PHE A 25 -7.98 -21.43 -2.09
CA PHE A 25 -7.21 -20.78 -3.14
C PHE A 25 -6.72 -21.80 -4.20
N PRO A 26 -7.65 -22.48 -4.91
CA PRO A 26 -7.30 -23.59 -5.79
C PRO A 26 -6.71 -23.17 -7.14
N GLU A 27 -6.94 -21.93 -7.59
CA GLU A 27 -6.54 -21.47 -8.93
C GLU A 27 -5.04 -21.17 -9.02
N ASP A 28 -4.51 -21.16 -10.24
CA ASP A 28 -3.11 -20.77 -10.52
C ASP A 28 -2.98 -19.29 -10.90
N THR A 29 -3.80 -18.43 -10.28
CA THR A 29 -3.66 -16.98 -10.39
C THR A 29 -2.59 -16.48 -9.43
N LEU A 30 -1.98 -15.33 -9.74
CA LEU A 30 -0.99 -14.72 -8.85
C LEU A 30 -1.56 -14.50 -7.44
N PHE A 31 -2.82 -14.06 -7.34
CA PHE A 31 -3.47 -13.88 -6.04
C PHE A 31 -3.57 -15.17 -5.24
N HIS A 32 -4.05 -16.27 -5.87
CA HIS A 32 -4.18 -17.55 -5.17
C HIS A 32 -2.82 -18.15 -4.78
N ARG A 33 -1.79 -17.96 -5.61
CA ARG A 33 -0.42 -18.38 -5.27
C ARG A 33 0.11 -17.61 -4.06
N ILE A 34 -0.05 -16.25 -4.03
CA ILE A 34 0.31 -15.42 -2.86
C ILE A 34 -0.47 -15.88 -1.63
N ALA A 35 -1.77 -16.11 -1.77
CA ALA A 35 -2.62 -16.55 -0.67
C ALA A 35 -2.16 -17.89 -0.10
N ARG A 36 -1.78 -18.86 -0.94
CA ARG A 36 -1.21 -20.15 -0.48
C ARG A 36 0.09 -19.97 0.30
N VAL A 37 0.98 -19.08 -0.17
CA VAL A 37 2.23 -18.76 0.57
C VAL A 37 1.91 -18.14 1.92
N VAL A 38 0.95 -17.20 1.97
CA VAL A 38 0.49 -16.56 3.22
C VAL A 38 -0.12 -17.60 4.17
N CYS A 39 -0.92 -18.54 3.66
CA CYS A 39 -1.46 -19.66 4.45
C CYS A 39 -0.35 -20.54 5.04
N GLY A 40 0.67 -20.85 4.25
CA GLY A 40 1.84 -21.61 4.69
C GLY A 40 2.66 -20.90 5.77
N ALA A 41 2.82 -19.58 5.65
CA ALA A 41 3.51 -18.76 6.63
C ALA A 41 2.72 -18.62 7.95
N GLY A 42 1.38 -18.70 7.91
CA GLY A 42 0.51 -18.75 9.08
C GLY A 42 0.55 -17.51 9.98
N CYS A 43 0.99 -16.36 9.48
CA CYS A 43 1.28 -15.19 10.30
C CYS A 43 0.35 -14.00 10.08
N LEU A 44 -0.43 -13.99 8.98
CA LEU A 44 -1.25 -12.84 8.58
C LEU A 44 -2.74 -13.06 8.79
N PRO A 45 -3.47 -12.03 9.26
CA PRO A 45 -4.92 -11.99 9.18
C PRO A 45 -5.39 -12.04 7.73
N ARG A 46 -6.52 -12.71 7.51
CA ARG A 46 -7.17 -12.78 6.18
C ARG A 46 -7.40 -11.39 5.59
N LYS A 47 -7.90 -10.47 6.39
CA LYS A 47 -8.17 -9.08 6.00
C LYS A 47 -6.94 -8.41 5.38
N GLU A 48 -5.77 -8.55 5.98
CA GLU A 48 -4.53 -7.94 5.51
C GLU A 48 -4.12 -8.46 4.12
N LEU A 49 -4.32 -9.75 3.84
CA LEU A 49 -4.07 -10.30 2.51
C LEU A 49 -4.91 -9.59 1.43
N PHE A 50 -6.22 -9.47 1.69
CA PHE A 50 -7.13 -8.85 0.72
C PHE A 50 -6.91 -7.35 0.59
N GLU A 51 -6.64 -6.63 1.68
CA GLU A 51 -6.28 -5.21 1.66
C GLU A 51 -5.00 -4.97 0.84
N ALA A 52 -3.93 -5.70 1.16
CA ALA A 52 -2.64 -5.55 0.47
C ALA A 52 -2.77 -5.85 -1.04
N TRP A 53 -3.50 -6.91 -1.41
CA TRP A 53 -3.74 -7.25 -2.82
C TRP A 53 -4.50 -6.14 -3.55
N GLU A 54 -5.62 -5.68 -2.99
CA GLU A 54 -6.48 -4.69 -3.65
C GLU A 54 -5.81 -3.33 -3.77
N VAL A 55 -5.03 -2.92 -2.77
CA VAL A 55 -4.24 -1.68 -2.83
C VAL A 55 -3.10 -1.82 -3.85
N ALA A 56 -2.27 -2.87 -3.73
CA ALA A 56 -1.15 -3.08 -4.64
C ALA A 56 -1.57 -3.07 -6.11
N ARG A 57 -2.66 -3.78 -6.43
CA ARG A 57 -3.20 -3.87 -7.79
C ARG A 57 -3.64 -2.52 -8.35
N ARG A 58 -4.27 -1.66 -7.53
CA ARG A 58 -4.69 -0.31 -7.93
C ARG A 58 -3.51 0.62 -8.11
N VAL A 59 -2.57 0.59 -7.17
CA VAL A 59 -1.35 1.41 -7.23
C VAL A 59 -0.54 1.06 -8.47
N ARG A 60 -0.36 -0.23 -8.77
CA ARG A 60 0.44 -0.68 -9.92
C ARG A 60 -0.20 -0.46 -11.28
N ARG A 61 -1.50 -0.22 -11.35
CA ARG A 61 -2.15 0.28 -12.58
C ARG A 61 -1.77 1.72 -12.89
N ARG A 62 -1.43 2.50 -11.87
CA ARG A 62 -1.06 3.92 -12.00
C ARG A 62 0.44 4.12 -12.05
N PHE A 63 1.18 3.46 -11.16
CA PHE A 63 2.61 3.65 -10.97
C PHE A 63 3.39 2.41 -11.38
N ARG A 64 4.34 2.60 -12.28
CA ARG A 64 5.31 1.59 -12.72
C ARG A 64 6.72 2.08 -12.45
N GLY A 65 7.64 1.13 -12.23
CA GLY A 65 9.04 1.42 -11.94
C GLY A 65 9.26 2.19 -10.65
N GLY A 66 10.53 2.48 -10.37
CA GLY A 66 10.98 3.12 -9.14
C GLY A 66 11.03 2.16 -7.94
N ARG A 67 11.79 2.53 -6.93
CA ARG A 67 11.84 1.81 -5.67
C ARG A 67 10.49 1.91 -4.97
N VAL A 68 9.98 0.78 -4.48
CA VAL A 68 8.81 0.75 -3.60
C VAL A 68 9.25 1.03 -2.18
N VAL A 69 8.53 1.91 -1.47
CA VAL A 69 8.74 2.15 -0.04
C VAL A 69 7.42 1.95 0.67
N ASP A 70 7.30 0.83 1.39
CA ASP A 70 6.13 0.50 2.20
C ASP A 70 6.36 1.05 3.61
N LEU A 71 5.66 2.13 3.95
CA LEU A 71 5.79 2.81 5.24
C LEU A 71 4.71 2.34 6.21
N CYS A 72 5.08 2.11 7.46
CA CYS A 72 4.25 1.42 8.45
C CYS A 72 3.90 0.02 7.94
N ALA A 73 4.91 -0.69 7.46
CA ALA A 73 4.77 -1.90 6.66
C ALA A 73 4.20 -3.09 7.42
N GLY A 74 4.29 -3.10 8.77
CA GLY A 74 3.90 -4.25 9.57
C GLY A 74 4.55 -5.54 9.05
N HIS A 75 3.75 -6.48 8.53
CA HIS A 75 4.28 -7.72 7.94
C HIS A 75 4.95 -7.52 6.55
N GLY A 76 4.79 -6.37 5.91
CA GLY A 76 5.42 -6.03 4.63
C GLY A 76 4.82 -6.73 3.40
N LEU A 77 3.58 -7.19 3.48
CA LEU A 77 2.94 -7.88 2.36
C LEU A 77 2.65 -6.95 1.19
N LEU A 78 2.19 -5.72 1.46
CA LEU A 78 1.82 -4.75 0.43
C LEU A 78 3.00 -4.46 -0.51
N GLY A 79 4.14 -4.07 0.05
CA GLY A 79 5.34 -3.74 -0.73
C GLY A 79 5.84 -4.90 -1.57
N GLN A 80 5.82 -6.12 -1.03
CA GLN A 80 6.24 -7.32 -1.75
C GLN A 80 5.26 -7.70 -2.88
N ILE A 81 3.95 -7.57 -2.68
CA ILE A 81 2.96 -7.74 -3.77
C ILE A 81 3.19 -6.70 -4.86
N MET A 82 3.47 -5.45 -4.49
CA MET A 82 3.77 -4.41 -5.48
C MET A 82 4.99 -4.78 -6.33
N LEU A 83 6.02 -5.38 -5.74
CA LEU A 83 7.19 -5.86 -6.47
C LEU A 83 6.85 -7.07 -7.36
N LEU A 84 5.95 -7.95 -6.92
CA LEU A 84 5.46 -9.08 -7.73
C LEU A 84 4.59 -8.65 -8.92
N LEU A 85 3.93 -7.52 -8.84
CA LEU A 85 3.06 -6.98 -9.91
C LEU A 85 3.81 -6.12 -10.94
N ASP A 86 5.08 -5.78 -10.68
CA ASP A 86 5.84 -4.90 -11.56
C ASP A 86 7.35 -5.19 -11.56
N ASP A 87 7.82 -5.83 -12.61
CA ASP A 87 9.22 -6.21 -12.77
C ASP A 87 10.16 -5.02 -13.01
N SER A 88 9.61 -3.86 -13.41
CA SER A 88 10.41 -2.65 -13.63
C SER A 88 10.79 -1.92 -12.32
N SER A 89 10.22 -2.30 -11.18
CA SER A 89 10.65 -1.80 -9.87
C SER A 89 11.88 -2.58 -9.39
N PRO A 90 13.00 -1.89 -9.06
CA PRO A 90 14.25 -2.58 -8.71
C PRO A 90 14.18 -3.30 -7.37
N GLU A 91 13.55 -2.68 -6.37
CA GLU A 91 13.56 -3.15 -4.99
C GLU A 91 12.36 -2.64 -4.20
N VAL A 92 12.13 -3.23 -3.03
CA VAL A 92 11.21 -2.72 -2.02
C VAL A 92 11.93 -2.54 -0.68
N MET A 93 11.67 -1.41 -0.05
CA MET A 93 11.99 -1.12 1.35
C MET A 93 10.72 -1.25 2.18
N LEU A 94 10.76 -2.11 3.20
CA LEU A 94 9.73 -2.31 4.20
C LEU A 94 10.16 -1.58 5.46
N ALA A 95 9.49 -0.50 5.83
CA ALA A 95 9.88 0.36 6.94
C ALA A 95 8.78 0.42 8.01
N ASP A 96 9.15 0.08 9.22
CA ASP A 96 8.28 0.15 10.40
C ASP A 96 9.15 0.32 11.65
N PRO A 97 8.77 1.14 12.64
CA PRO A 97 9.54 1.27 13.88
C PRO A 97 9.63 -0.02 14.71
N SER A 98 8.76 -0.99 14.42
CA SER A 98 8.75 -2.30 15.08
C SER A 98 8.27 -3.36 14.09
N LEU A 99 9.20 -3.91 13.33
CA LEU A 99 8.91 -5.00 12.39
C LEU A 99 8.64 -6.30 13.15
N PRO A 100 7.46 -6.93 12.95
CA PRO A 100 7.18 -8.20 13.60
C PRO A 100 8.13 -9.29 13.05
N PRO A 101 8.60 -10.24 13.87
CA PRO A 101 9.45 -11.35 13.40
C PRO A 101 8.85 -12.15 12.24
N SER A 102 7.53 -12.16 12.14
CA SER A 102 6.77 -12.77 11.05
C SER A 102 6.97 -12.09 9.69
N SER A 103 7.42 -10.83 9.65
CA SER A 103 7.75 -10.14 8.39
C SER A 103 8.90 -10.85 7.64
N VAL A 104 9.92 -11.29 8.37
CA VAL A 104 11.04 -12.06 7.82
C VAL A 104 10.57 -13.46 7.38
N THR A 105 9.72 -14.12 8.19
CA THR A 105 9.15 -15.43 7.85
C THR A 105 8.34 -15.35 6.56
N LEU A 106 7.49 -14.36 6.43
CA LEU A 106 6.68 -14.12 5.24
C LEU A 106 7.54 -13.83 4.01
N SER A 107 8.55 -12.96 4.16
CA SER A 107 9.44 -12.60 3.05
C SER A 107 10.23 -13.81 2.54
N ARG A 108 10.73 -14.67 3.43
CA ARG A 108 11.40 -15.92 3.05
C ARG A 108 10.45 -16.86 2.30
N ALA A 109 9.20 -17.00 2.76
CA ALA A 109 8.21 -17.82 2.10
C ALA A 109 7.85 -17.28 0.70
N LEU A 110 7.73 -15.96 0.55
CA LEU A 110 7.50 -15.32 -0.75
C LEU A 110 8.72 -15.49 -1.68
N ALA A 111 9.95 -15.33 -1.18
CA ALA A 111 11.16 -15.50 -1.97
C ALA A 111 11.37 -16.96 -2.41
N ALA A 112 10.96 -17.94 -1.60
CA ALA A 112 10.99 -19.35 -1.97
C ALA A 112 10.06 -19.67 -3.16
N GLU A 113 8.88 -19.05 -3.21
CA GLU A 113 7.94 -19.19 -4.34
C GLU A 113 8.34 -18.33 -5.55
N TRP A 114 8.90 -17.13 -5.31
CA TRP A 114 9.38 -16.19 -6.33
C TRP A 114 10.83 -15.80 -6.07
N PRO A 115 11.83 -16.58 -6.56
CA PRO A 115 13.25 -16.29 -6.35
C PRO A 115 13.70 -14.90 -6.79
N ARG A 116 12.94 -14.25 -7.70
CA ARG A 116 13.20 -12.87 -8.11
C ARG A 116 13.05 -11.81 -7.00
N LEU A 117 12.46 -12.16 -5.85
CA LEU A 117 12.38 -11.29 -4.68
C LEU A 117 13.65 -11.33 -3.84
N ASP A 118 14.49 -12.35 -4.02
CA ASP A 118 15.73 -12.50 -3.25
C ASP A 118 16.67 -11.33 -3.51
N GLY A 119 17.23 -10.77 -2.44
CA GLY A 119 18.08 -9.59 -2.51
C GLY A 119 17.38 -8.26 -2.87
N ARG A 120 16.05 -8.28 -3.13
CA ARG A 120 15.28 -7.09 -3.54
C ARG A 120 14.34 -6.58 -2.45
N VAL A 121 14.30 -7.23 -1.30
CA VAL A 121 13.49 -6.84 -0.13
C VAL A 121 14.42 -6.42 0.99
N THR A 122 14.32 -5.16 1.40
CA THR A 122 15.09 -4.62 2.52
C THR A 122 14.17 -4.24 3.66
N PHE A 123 14.63 -4.47 4.88
CA PHE A 123 13.91 -4.13 6.10
C PHE A 123 14.58 -2.94 6.79
N ARG A 124 13.76 -1.98 7.26
CA ARG A 124 14.19 -0.83 8.05
C ARG A 124 13.34 -0.75 9.32
N GLU A 125 13.94 -1.14 10.44
CA GLU A 125 13.32 -1.00 11.76
C GLU A 125 13.70 0.36 12.33
N GLU A 126 13.11 1.40 11.77
CA GLU A 126 13.42 2.79 12.03
C GLU A 126 12.14 3.63 12.12
N PRO A 127 12.10 4.69 12.95
CA PRO A 127 11.01 5.65 12.95
C PRO A 127 10.82 6.30 11.57
N LEU A 128 9.56 6.63 11.23
CA LEU A 128 9.22 7.24 9.94
C LEU A 128 10.14 8.41 9.56
N ASP A 129 10.51 9.26 10.52
CA ASP A 129 11.30 10.46 10.27
C ASP A 129 12.73 10.16 9.80
N GLN A 130 13.27 9.00 10.14
CA GLN A 130 14.61 8.56 9.75
C GLN A 130 14.65 7.90 8.36
N ILE A 131 13.49 7.55 7.79
CA ILE A 131 13.44 6.92 6.47
C ILE A 131 13.68 7.96 5.38
N GLU A 132 14.72 7.78 4.59
CA GLU A 132 15.01 8.63 3.44
C GLU A 132 14.22 8.20 2.21
N LEU A 133 13.46 9.15 1.65
CA LEU A 133 12.71 8.99 0.41
C LEU A 133 13.40 9.70 -0.74
N ARG A 134 13.20 9.16 -1.95
CA ARG A 134 13.71 9.70 -3.22
C ARG A 134 12.55 10.13 -4.11
N LYS A 135 12.79 11.06 -5.01
CA LYS A 135 11.80 11.57 -5.97
C LYS A 135 11.13 10.46 -6.80
N ASP A 136 11.88 9.42 -7.17
CA ASP A 136 11.38 8.34 -8.01
C ASP A 136 10.75 7.18 -7.23
N ASP A 137 10.67 7.30 -5.91
CA ASP A 137 10.03 6.28 -5.08
C ASP A 137 8.52 6.20 -5.34
N VAL A 138 7.99 5.01 -5.10
CA VAL A 138 6.56 4.76 -4.94
C VAL A 138 6.31 4.46 -3.48
N VAL A 139 5.87 5.47 -2.75
CA VAL A 139 5.52 5.36 -1.33
C VAL A 139 4.13 4.78 -1.22
N ALA A 140 3.99 3.70 -0.46
CA ALA A 140 2.71 3.09 -0.16
C ALA A 140 2.55 2.91 1.36
N SER A 141 1.31 3.02 1.87
CA SER A 141 1.00 2.69 3.25
C SER A 141 -0.49 2.35 3.40
N VAL A 142 -0.78 1.27 4.12
CA VAL A 142 -2.16 0.84 4.44
C VAL A 142 -2.45 0.82 5.94
N HIS A 143 -1.43 0.95 6.79
CA HIS A 143 -1.54 0.83 8.25
C HIS A 143 -1.05 2.06 9.02
N ALA A 144 -0.83 3.20 8.35
CA ALA A 144 -0.53 4.45 9.00
C ALA A 144 -1.79 5.02 9.69
N CYS A 145 -1.96 4.69 10.98
CA CYS A 145 -3.14 5.08 11.74
C CYS A 145 -3.11 6.54 12.20
N GLY A 146 -4.28 7.19 12.19
CA GLY A 146 -4.46 8.56 12.72
C GLY A 146 -3.60 9.59 12.00
N THR A 147 -2.89 10.40 12.75
CA THR A 147 -1.98 11.45 12.25
C THR A 147 -0.73 10.90 11.55
N LEU A 148 -0.43 9.61 11.72
CA LEU A 148 0.69 8.99 11.02
C LEU A 148 0.47 8.98 9.50
N THR A 149 -0.80 8.90 9.04
CA THR A 149 -1.13 9.08 7.61
C THR A 149 -0.67 10.44 7.10
N ASP A 150 -0.90 11.51 7.88
CA ASP A 150 -0.53 12.88 7.48
C ASP A 150 0.99 13.01 7.38
N ARG A 151 1.74 12.42 8.33
CA ARG A 151 3.22 12.39 8.29
C ARG A 151 3.76 11.61 7.09
N VAL A 152 3.12 10.48 6.70
CA VAL A 152 3.47 9.75 5.48
C VAL A 152 3.26 10.63 4.24
N ILE A 153 2.13 11.33 4.16
CA ILE A 153 1.82 12.26 3.06
C ILE A 153 2.85 13.38 3.01
N GLU A 154 3.12 14.06 4.12
CA GLU A 154 4.09 15.16 4.23
C GLU A 154 5.49 14.73 3.79
N LYS A 155 5.92 13.55 4.22
CA LYS A 155 7.22 12.99 3.86
C LYS A 155 7.33 12.68 2.37
N ALA A 156 6.30 12.09 1.77
CA ALA A 156 6.25 11.83 0.34
C ALA A 156 6.23 13.13 -0.47
N VAL A 157 5.47 14.15 0.00
CA VAL A 157 5.42 15.49 -0.61
C VAL A 157 6.79 16.15 -0.58
N ALA A 158 7.48 16.15 0.57
CA ALA A 158 8.82 16.73 0.72
C ALA A 158 9.84 16.07 -0.24
N ALA A 159 9.77 14.76 -0.40
CA ALA A 159 10.61 14.00 -1.34
C ALA A 159 10.16 14.12 -2.81
N ARG A 160 8.97 14.69 -3.09
CA ARG A 160 8.31 14.70 -4.41
C ARG A 160 8.08 13.28 -4.96
N ALA A 161 7.93 12.30 -4.08
CA ALA A 161 7.72 10.90 -4.40
C ALA A 161 6.26 10.61 -4.74
N ARG A 162 6.00 9.60 -5.58
CA ARG A 162 4.65 9.11 -5.86
C ARG A 162 4.06 8.50 -4.59
N LEU A 163 2.79 8.73 -4.33
CA LEU A 163 2.15 8.40 -3.06
C LEU A 163 0.89 7.57 -3.24
N ALA A 164 0.70 6.57 -2.40
CA ALA A 164 -0.55 5.84 -2.25
C ALA A 164 -0.78 5.51 -0.77
N VAL A 165 -1.87 6.02 -0.18
CA VAL A 165 -2.23 5.75 1.21
C VAL A 165 -3.67 5.30 1.32
N MET A 166 -3.92 4.31 2.18
CA MET A 166 -5.27 3.91 2.58
C MET A 166 -5.42 4.14 4.09
N PRO A 167 -5.97 5.31 4.51
CA PRO A 167 -6.15 5.63 5.91
C PRO A 167 -7.10 4.65 6.58
N CYS A 168 -6.63 3.93 7.58
CA CYS A 168 -7.43 2.92 8.29
C CYS A 168 -8.14 3.46 9.54
N CYS A 169 -7.60 4.51 10.16
CA CYS A 169 -8.11 5.14 11.36
C CYS A 169 -8.01 6.64 11.25
N HIS A 170 -8.95 7.36 11.86
CA HIS A 170 -8.97 8.82 11.89
C HIS A 170 -9.08 9.27 13.35
N ASN A 171 -8.14 10.09 13.80
CA ASN A 171 -8.22 10.74 15.10
C ASN A 171 -8.84 12.13 14.90
N LEU A 172 -10.16 12.23 15.12
CA LEU A 172 -10.93 13.45 14.87
C LEU A 172 -10.60 14.58 15.82
N ASP A 173 -9.98 14.30 16.98
CA ASP A 173 -9.61 15.33 17.96
C ASP A 173 -8.44 16.20 17.48
N VAL A 174 -7.61 15.65 16.58
CA VAL A 174 -6.39 16.33 16.10
C VAL A 174 -6.31 16.44 14.57
N SER A 175 -7.14 15.71 13.84
CA SER A 175 -7.16 15.78 12.37
C SER A 175 -8.03 16.93 11.89
N ASP A 176 -7.57 17.64 10.85
CA ASP A 176 -8.34 18.70 10.23
C ASP A 176 -9.49 18.15 9.39
N THR A 177 -10.71 18.49 9.78
CA THR A 177 -11.94 18.15 9.06
C THR A 177 -12.37 19.25 8.07
N GLY A 178 -11.61 20.34 7.93
CA GLY A 178 -11.94 21.47 7.07
C GLY A 178 -13.27 22.14 7.40
N ALA A 179 -13.73 22.02 8.66
CA ALA A 179 -15.06 22.47 9.11
C ALA A 179 -16.23 21.83 8.30
N LEU A 180 -16.03 20.65 7.69
CA LEU A 180 -17.01 19.96 6.84
C LEU A 180 -17.99 19.09 7.63
N GLY A 181 -17.94 19.09 8.97
CA GLY A 181 -18.74 18.21 9.83
C GLY A 181 -20.26 18.38 9.71
N GLY A 182 -20.74 19.50 9.15
CA GLY A 182 -22.16 19.68 8.83
C GLY A 182 -22.62 18.96 7.55
N TRP A 183 -21.68 18.50 6.71
CA TRP A 183 -21.97 17.89 5.41
C TRP A 183 -21.48 16.45 5.30
N LEU A 184 -20.34 16.14 5.91
CA LEU A 184 -19.64 14.86 5.78
C LEU A 184 -19.42 14.23 7.16
N ASP A 185 -19.37 12.91 7.20
CA ASP A 185 -18.84 12.24 8.40
C ASP A 185 -17.36 12.62 8.61
N GLY A 186 -16.93 12.61 9.88
CA GLY A 186 -15.59 13.08 10.24
C GLY A 186 -14.45 12.39 9.48
N PRO A 187 -14.40 11.06 9.39
CA PRO A 187 -13.39 10.35 8.62
C PRO A 187 -13.34 10.73 7.14
N LEU A 188 -14.50 10.93 6.50
CA LEU A 188 -14.56 11.36 5.11
C LEU A 188 -14.09 12.82 4.97
N ALA A 189 -14.48 13.70 5.89
CA ALA A 189 -14.05 15.10 5.92
C ALA A 189 -12.52 15.21 5.98
N VAL A 190 -11.85 14.43 6.85
CA VAL A 190 -10.38 14.38 6.93
C VAL A 190 -9.77 13.94 5.60
N ASP A 191 -10.28 12.89 4.97
CA ASP A 191 -9.74 12.40 3.70
C ASP A 191 -9.96 13.39 2.54
N VAL A 192 -11.09 14.11 2.54
CA VAL A 192 -11.35 15.21 1.59
C VAL A 192 -10.35 16.34 1.77
N VAL A 193 -10.04 16.73 3.02
CA VAL A 193 -9.03 17.75 3.32
C VAL A 193 -7.65 17.31 2.83
N ARG A 194 -7.23 16.08 3.09
CA ARG A 194 -5.95 15.50 2.60
C ARG A 194 -5.84 15.60 1.08
N ALA A 195 -6.89 15.15 0.37
CA ALA A 195 -6.94 15.21 -1.09
C ALA A 195 -6.90 16.65 -1.62
N SER A 196 -7.63 17.56 -0.97
CA SER A 196 -7.70 18.97 -1.36
C SER A 196 -6.37 19.69 -1.14
N ARG A 197 -5.66 19.41 -0.04
CA ARG A 197 -4.32 19.95 0.24
C ARG A 197 -3.31 19.53 -0.81
N LEU A 198 -3.28 18.26 -1.17
CA LEU A 198 -2.40 17.77 -2.24
C LEU A 198 -2.69 18.46 -3.57
N ARG A 199 -3.97 18.62 -3.93
CA ARG A 199 -4.35 19.35 -5.15
C ARG A 199 -3.91 20.82 -5.12
N ALA A 200 -4.09 21.50 -3.97
CA ALA A 200 -3.66 22.89 -3.79
C ALA A 200 -2.14 23.06 -3.95
N MET A 201 -1.36 22.02 -3.63
CA MET A 201 0.10 21.96 -3.85
C MET A 201 0.48 21.55 -5.29
N GLY A 202 -0.48 21.44 -6.21
CA GLY A 202 -0.23 21.11 -7.62
C GLY A 202 -0.11 19.61 -7.92
N TRP A 203 -0.44 18.73 -6.97
CA TRP A 203 -0.41 17.29 -7.19
C TRP A 203 -1.64 16.81 -7.99
N GLN A 204 -1.43 15.85 -8.87
CA GLN A 204 -2.51 15.07 -9.46
C GLN A 204 -2.98 14.05 -8.44
N VAL A 205 -4.25 14.11 -8.08
CA VAL A 205 -4.86 13.24 -7.07
C VAL A 205 -5.92 12.36 -7.71
N VAL A 206 -5.85 11.07 -7.40
CA VAL A 206 -6.85 10.07 -7.78
C VAL A 206 -7.35 9.40 -6.50
N THR A 207 -8.65 9.38 -6.31
CA THR A 207 -9.29 8.69 -5.20
C THR A 207 -9.99 7.44 -5.70
N GLN A 208 -9.86 6.33 -4.98
CA GLN A 208 -10.51 5.06 -5.27
C GLN A 208 -11.00 4.43 -3.98
N THR A 209 -11.80 3.38 -4.10
CA THR A 209 -12.15 2.51 -2.98
C THR A 209 -11.77 1.08 -3.30
N ILE A 210 -11.33 0.32 -2.29
CA ILE A 210 -11.28 -1.14 -2.37
C ILE A 210 -12.65 -1.71 -1.97
N PRO A 211 -12.95 -2.99 -2.23
CA PRO A 211 -14.21 -3.60 -1.87
C PRO A 211 -14.55 -3.43 -0.38
N ARG A 212 -15.79 -2.99 -0.10
CA ARG A 212 -16.24 -2.67 1.26
C ARG A 212 -16.35 -3.92 2.15
N GLU A 213 -16.56 -5.07 1.54
CA GLU A 213 -16.58 -6.37 2.21
C GLU A 213 -15.22 -6.77 2.82
N ILE A 214 -14.13 -6.13 2.40
CA ILE A 214 -12.80 -6.32 2.98
C ILE A 214 -12.63 -5.43 4.22
N THR A 215 -13.00 -4.15 4.08
CA THR A 215 -12.87 -3.17 5.15
C THR A 215 -13.81 -1.99 4.94
N PRO A 216 -14.44 -1.46 6.01
CA PRO A 216 -15.20 -0.21 5.91
C PRO A 216 -14.29 1.00 5.68
N HIS A 217 -13.02 0.92 6.08
CA HIS A 217 -11.99 1.97 5.87
C HIS A 217 -11.29 1.77 4.53
N ASN A 218 -12.06 1.86 3.45
CA ASN A 218 -11.68 1.37 2.13
C ASN A 218 -11.24 2.46 1.15
N ARG A 219 -11.06 3.71 1.60
CA ARG A 219 -10.68 4.84 0.75
C ARG A 219 -9.17 4.85 0.49
N LEU A 220 -8.80 4.85 -0.78
CA LEU A 220 -7.43 4.89 -1.26
C LEU A 220 -7.16 6.24 -1.94
N LEU A 221 -6.17 6.95 -1.45
CA LEU A 221 -5.67 8.20 -1.99
C LEU A 221 -4.36 7.92 -2.74
N ILE A 222 -4.31 8.25 -4.02
CA ILE A 222 -3.13 8.11 -4.88
C ILE A 222 -2.76 9.49 -5.40
N ALA A 223 -1.49 9.87 -5.32
CA ALA A 223 -1.06 11.18 -5.75
C ALA A 223 0.35 11.17 -6.37
N GLU A 224 0.56 12.01 -7.37
CA GLU A 224 1.85 12.23 -8.02
C GLU A 224 1.95 13.69 -8.50
N LEU A 225 3.17 14.18 -8.65
CA LEU A 225 3.38 15.45 -9.35
C LEU A 225 3.17 15.25 -10.85
N PRO A 226 2.59 16.24 -11.55
CA PRO A 226 2.52 16.22 -13.01
C PRO A 226 3.92 15.99 -13.59
N ARG A 227 4.03 15.12 -14.60
CA ARG A 227 5.26 15.03 -15.38
C ARG A 227 5.40 16.34 -16.14
N VAL A 228 6.50 17.04 -15.93
CA VAL A 228 6.87 18.15 -16.80
C VAL A 228 7.10 17.54 -18.17
N ALA A 229 6.32 17.96 -19.17
CA ALA A 229 6.60 17.55 -20.55
C ALA A 229 8.03 18.02 -20.86
N GLU A 230 8.92 17.10 -21.20
CA GLU A 230 10.21 17.48 -21.77
C GLU A 230 9.92 18.30 -23.03
N GLU A 231 10.37 19.54 -23.05
CA GLU A 231 10.31 20.35 -24.27
C GLU A 231 11.01 19.56 -25.38
N PRO A 232 10.40 19.45 -26.58
CA PRO A 232 11.05 18.78 -27.67
C PRO A 232 12.39 19.48 -27.92
N SER A 233 13.48 18.74 -27.81
CA SER A 233 14.82 19.24 -28.09
C SER A 233 14.82 19.95 -29.44
N SER A 234 15.14 21.24 -29.44
CA SER A 234 15.19 22.07 -30.66
C SER A 234 16.03 21.36 -31.71
N PRO A 235 15.56 21.26 -32.98
CA PRO A 235 16.35 20.63 -34.02
C PRO A 235 17.62 21.43 -34.24
N THR A 236 18.76 20.80 -34.05
CA THR A 236 20.08 21.34 -34.32
C THR A 236 20.08 21.87 -35.73
N ALA A 237 20.21 23.20 -35.88
CA ALA A 237 20.34 23.85 -37.18
C ALA A 237 21.55 23.27 -37.92
N ARG A 238 21.31 22.46 -38.94
CA ARG A 238 22.36 22.03 -39.87
C ARG A 238 22.86 23.29 -40.60
N ARG A 239 24.04 23.76 -40.21
CA ARG A 239 24.79 24.73 -41.02
C ARG A 239 25.19 24.02 -42.32
N ARG A 240 24.78 24.65 -43.43
CA ARG A 240 25.33 24.38 -44.78
C ARG A 240 26.70 25.05 -44.91
#